data_77b308b868d29e52a8927b8dfb7aafbe
#
_entry.id   77b308b868d29e52a8927b8dfb7aafbe
#
_cell.length_a   1.000
_cell.length_b   1.000
_cell.length_c   1.000
_cell.angle_alpha   90.00
_cell.angle_beta   90.00
_cell.angle_gamma   90.00
#
_symmetry.space_group_name_H-M   'P 1'
#
loop_
_entity.id
_entity.type
_entity.pdbx_description
1 polymer ?
#
loop_
_entity_poly.entity_id
_entity_poly.type
_entity_poly.pdbx_seq_one_letter_code
_entity_poly.pdbx_strand_id
1 'polypeptide(L)'
;MDAIQTRSLTKYYGKARGIIDLNLAVAEGEFFGFIGPNGAGKSTTIRTLLGLISPTGGSAEIFGRDIAREREAILQKTGYMPSEAMFYPGMRVRDVLKLSAGLRKSDCRREADKLCERLQLEPSRKVDELSFGNRKKVAIVCALQHRPDLLILDEPTSGLDPLMQREFFDILGERNKEGATVFLSSHVLSEIQRNCSRAAIIREGRIIACDSVDALSRDSTKRVTVHGHVPLEGLEGIRDRQDADGTVSFLYSGDMNRLLRAFADGQVSDLTVSEPDLEEVFLHYYETADGSREAVSEGSGSQTGSTGESGFGKTASVQKDCGKDGEEL
;
A
#
# COMPACT_ATOMS: atom_id res chain seq x y z
N MET A 1 -17.75 -1.55 -14.28
CA MET A 1 -16.49 -1.31 -15.04
C MET A 1 -15.35 -1.12 -14.04
N ASP A 2 -14.08 -1.21 -14.52
CA ASP A 2 -12.96 -0.96 -13.62
C ASP A 2 -12.59 0.53 -13.67
N ALA A 3 -12.51 1.16 -12.50
CA ALA A 3 -12.00 2.53 -12.37
C ALA A 3 -10.49 2.56 -12.55
N ILE A 4 -9.77 1.51 -12.08
CA ILE A 4 -8.32 1.34 -12.28
C ILE A 4 -8.07 -0.08 -12.76
N GLN A 5 -7.30 -0.24 -13.83
CA GLN A 5 -6.81 -1.53 -14.30
C GLN A 5 -5.32 -1.43 -14.63
N THR A 6 -4.51 -2.36 -14.11
CA THR A 6 -3.09 -2.48 -14.47
C THR A 6 -2.79 -3.87 -15.01
N ARG A 7 -1.87 -3.94 -15.98
CA ARG A 7 -1.41 -5.18 -16.60
C ARG A 7 0.11 -5.20 -16.61
N SER A 8 0.68 -6.03 -15.76
CA SER A 8 2.13 -6.17 -15.56
C SER A 8 2.86 -4.83 -15.41
N LEU A 9 2.19 -3.86 -14.75
CA LEU A 9 2.71 -2.51 -14.62
C LEU A 9 4.02 -2.51 -13.84
N THR A 10 5.08 -1.97 -14.47
CA THR A 10 6.45 -2.03 -13.95
C THR A 10 7.11 -0.67 -14.01
N LYS A 11 7.84 -0.31 -12.96
CA LYS A 11 8.66 0.91 -12.90
C LYS A 11 9.98 0.64 -12.20
N TYR A 12 11.08 0.88 -12.93
CA TYR A 12 12.42 0.94 -12.38
C TYR A 12 12.96 2.37 -12.44
N TYR A 13 13.80 2.74 -11.49
CA TYR A 13 14.59 3.98 -11.46
C TYR A 13 16.06 3.61 -11.73
N GLY A 14 16.42 3.52 -13.01
CA GLY A 14 17.69 2.93 -13.41
C GLY A 14 17.78 1.48 -12.94
N LYS A 15 18.72 1.18 -12.03
CA LYS A 15 18.86 -0.16 -11.41
C LYS A 15 18.00 -0.32 -10.14
N ALA A 16 17.48 0.78 -9.58
CA ALA A 16 16.70 0.73 -8.38
C ALA A 16 15.25 0.29 -8.67
N ARG A 17 14.74 -0.59 -7.84
CA ARG A 17 13.37 -1.11 -7.91
C ARG A 17 12.35 -0.05 -7.48
N GLY A 18 11.29 0.11 -8.27
CA GLY A 18 10.07 0.81 -7.89
C GLY A 18 8.92 -0.18 -7.70
N ILE A 19 8.24 -0.57 -8.80
CA ILE A 19 7.16 -1.57 -8.83
C ILE A 19 7.44 -2.58 -9.93
N ILE A 20 6.99 -3.82 -9.73
CA ILE A 20 7.28 -4.95 -10.61
C ILE A 20 6.02 -5.76 -10.84
N ASP A 21 5.60 -5.87 -12.11
CA ASP A 21 4.55 -6.78 -12.57
C ASP A 21 3.24 -6.61 -11.77
N LEU A 22 2.82 -5.36 -11.55
CA LEU A 22 1.58 -5.06 -10.82
C LEU A 22 0.37 -5.36 -11.71
N ASN A 23 -0.46 -6.31 -11.25
CA ASN A 23 -1.74 -6.64 -11.84
C ASN A 23 -2.83 -6.32 -10.82
N LEU A 24 -3.62 -5.28 -11.07
CA LEU A 24 -4.63 -4.75 -10.16
C LEU A 24 -5.86 -4.33 -10.92
N ALA A 25 -7.03 -4.66 -10.38
CA ALA A 25 -8.32 -4.15 -10.84
C ALA A 25 -9.10 -3.59 -9.64
N VAL A 26 -9.55 -2.34 -9.76
CA VAL A 26 -10.39 -1.64 -8.78
C VAL A 26 -11.68 -1.25 -9.50
N ALA A 27 -12.81 -1.71 -8.97
CA ALA A 27 -14.12 -1.44 -9.57
C ALA A 27 -14.56 0.02 -9.36
N GLU A 28 -15.43 0.53 -10.25
CA GLU A 28 -16.08 1.83 -10.05
C GLU A 28 -16.96 1.81 -8.79
N GLY A 29 -16.89 2.89 -8.00
CA GLY A 29 -17.60 3.01 -6.73
C GLY A 29 -17.00 2.18 -5.58
N GLU A 30 -15.87 1.54 -5.79
CA GLU A 30 -15.20 0.76 -4.75
C GLU A 30 -14.40 1.67 -3.81
N PHE A 31 -14.40 1.35 -2.50
CA PHE A 31 -13.48 1.90 -1.54
C PHE A 31 -12.35 0.89 -1.32
N PHE A 32 -11.25 1.08 -2.02
CA PHE A 32 -10.14 0.14 -2.13
C PHE A 32 -8.93 0.58 -1.33
N GLY A 33 -8.36 -0.35 -0.55
CA GLY A 33 -7.16 -0.17 0.25
C GLY A 33 -5.89 -0.65 -0.46
N PHE A 34 -4.80 0.11 -0.34
CA PHE A 34 -3.48 -0.27 -0.86
C PHE A 34 -2.45 -0.20 0.25
N ILE A 35 -2.14 -1.36 0.83
CA ILE A 35 -1.40 -1.49 2.08
C ILE A 35 0.04 -1.91 1.82
N GLY A 36 0.97 -1.32 2.56
CA GLY A 36 2.37 -1.74 2.51
C GLY A 36 3.27 -0.86 3.38
N PRO A 37 4.44 -1.38 3.80
CA PRO A 37 5.40 -0.61 4.57
C PRO A 37 5.99 0.54 3.75
N ASN A 38 6.75 1.39 4.42
CA ASN A 38 7.51 2.44 3.74
C ASN A 38 8.51 1.82 2.77
N GLY A 39 8.59 2.38 1.55
CA GLY A 39 9.43 1.83 0.48
C GLY A 39 8.85 0.62 -0.27
N ALA A 40 7.66 0.12 0.08
CA ALA A 40 7.02 -1.00 -0.62
C ALA A 40 6.65 -0.73 -2.09
N GLY A 41 6.56 0.55 -2.49
CA GLY A 41 6.17 0.96 -3.85
C GLY A 41 4.83 1.68 -3.95
N LYS A 42 4.13 1.98 -2.84
CA LYS A 42 2.81 2.63 -2.82
C LYS A 42 2.79 3.94 -3.62
N SER A 43 3.62 4.91 -3.23
CA SER A 43 3.68 6.21 -3.92
C SER A 43 4.20 6.09 -5.35
N THR A 44 5.06 5.12 -5.66
CA THR A 44 5.50 4.83 -7.03
C THR A 44 4.31 4.35 -7.87
N THR A 45 3.49 3.44 -7.36
CA THR A 45 2.27 2.98 -8.02
C THR A 45 1.34 4.15 -8.31
N ILE A 46 1.03 4.94 -7.28
CA ILE A 46 0.14 6.11 -7.39
C ILE A 46 0.66 7.11 -8.44
N ARG A 47 1.93 7.49 -8.36
CA ARG A 47 2.53 8.43 -9.33
C ARG A 47 2.56 7.89 -10.76
N THR A 48 2.71 6.58 -10.92
CA THR A 48 2.64 5.94 -12.25
C THR A 48 1.21 5.96 -12.78
N LEU A 49 0.21 5.60 -11.98
CA LEU A 49 -1.21 5.64 -12.35
C LEU A 49 -1.66 7.05 -12.77
N LEU A 50 -1.17 8.08 -12.10
CA LEU A 50 -1.46 9.47 -12.42
C LEU A 50 -0.66 10.02 -13.62
N GLY A 51 0.20 9.19 -14.24
CA GLY A 51 1.08 9.63 -15.33
C GLY A 51 2.11 10.68 -14.89
N LEU A 52 2.39 10.83 -13.59
CA LEU A 52 3.43 11.73 -13.06
C LEU A 52 4.82 11.19 -13.32
N ILE A 53 4.95 9.87 -13.44
CA ILE A 53 6.15 9.16 -13.85
C ILE A 53 5.75 8.11 -14.89
N SER A 54 6.59 7.93 -15.92
CA SER A 54 6.33 6.95 -16.97
C SER A 54 6.69 5.53 -16.48
N PRO A 55 5.87 4.51 -16.77
CA PRO A 55 6.23 3.12 -16.52
C PRO A 55 7.43 2.71 -17.38
N THR A 56 8.15 1.68 -16.94
CA THR A 56 9.22 1.03 -17.73
C THR A 56 8.73 -0.23 -18.44
N GLY A 57 7.56 -0.73 -18.10
CA GLY A 57 6.90 -1.88 -18.72
C GLY A 57 5.45 -2.01 -18.28
N GLY A 58 4.69 -2.82 -19.00
CA GLY A 58 3.26 -3.00 -18.76
C GLY A 58 2.42 -1.79 -19.16
N SER A 59 1.16 -1.80 -18.73
CA SER A 59 0.19 -0.75 -19.02
C SER A 59 -0.76 -0.52 -17.85
N ALA A 60 -1.40 0.65 -17.81
CA ALA A 60 -2.49 0.93 -16.89
C ALA A 60 -3.55 1.82 -17.55
N GLU A 61 -4.77 1.62 -17.14
CA GLU A 61 -5.93 2.39 -17.57
C GLU A 61 -6.69 2.93 -16.35
N ILE A 62 -7.23 4.14 -16.46
CA ILE A 62 -8.16 4.73 -15.51
C ILE A 62 -9.44 5.08 -16.26
N PHE A 63 -10.57 4.49 -15.86
CA PHE A 63 -11.86 4.57 -16.56
C PHE A 63 -11.72 4.20 -18.05
N GLY A 64 -10.94 3.13 -18.37
CA GLY A 64 -10.68 2.68 -19.72
C GLY A 64 -9.77 3.60 -20.56
N ARG A 65 -9.15 4.61 -19.95
CA ARG A 65 -8.22 5.56 -20.59
C ARG A 65 -6.78 5.21 -20.27
N ASP A 66 -5.95 5.16 -21.27
CA ASP A 66 -4.51 4.89 -21.13
C ASP A 66 -3.81 6.04 -20.37
N ILE A 67 -3.09 5.72 -19.28
CA ILE A 67 -2.42 6.70 -18.42
C ILE A 67 -1.32 7.50 -19.11
N ALA A 68 -0.72 6.97 -20.17
CA ALA A 68 0.35 7.65 -20.91
C ALA A 68 -0.21 8.58 -21.99
N ARG A 69 -1.35 8.23 -22.58
CA ARG A 69 -1.91 8.93 -23.74
C ARG A 69 -2.99 9.94 -23.35
N GLU A 70 -3.79 9.63 -22.33
CA GLU A 70 -4.99 10.43 -21.98
C GLU A 70 -4.89 11.04 -20.59
N ARG A 71 -3.67 11.34 -20.14
CA ARG A 71 -3.39 11.85 -18.79
C ARG A 71 -4.25 13.04 -18.38
N GLU A 72 -4.43 14.02 -19.25
CA GLU A 72 -5.21 15.24 -18.93
C GLU A 72 -6.67 14.90 -18.64
N ALA A 73 -7.29 14.06 -19.47
CA ALA A 73 -8.67 13.61 -19.28
C ALA A 73 -8.85 12.79 -17.99
N ILE A 74 -7.86 11.98 -17.63
CA ILE A 74 -7.83 11.23 -16.37
C ILE A 74 -7.75 12.18 -15.18
N LEU A 75 -6.81 13.14 -15.19
CA LEU A 75 -6.61 14.08 -14.09
C LEU A 75 -7.80 15.03 -13.88
N GLN A 76 -8.59 15.30 -14.91
CA GLN A 76 -9.83 16.08 -14.80
C GLN A 76 -10.87 15.39 -13.89
N LYS A 77 -10.92 14.06 -13.91
CA LYS A 77 -11.86 13.22 -13.15
C LYS A 77 -11.27 12.69 -11.84
N THR A 78 -9.98 12.96 -11.58
CA THR A 78 -9.27 12.40 -10.45
C THR A 78 -8.92 13.47 -9.42
N GLY A 79 -9.27 13.23 -8.17
CA GLY A 79 -8.77 13.95 -7.01
C GLY A 79 -7.52 13.24 -6.48
N TYR A 80 -6.42 13.97 -6.42
CA TYR A 80 -5.15 13.43 -5.91
C TYR A 80 -4.70 14.16 -4.68
N MET A 81 -4.36 13.39 -3.63
CA MET A 81 -3.73 13.88 -2.43
C MET A 81 -2.39 13.17 -2.23
N PRO A 82 -1.25 13.87 -2.34
CA PRO A 82 0.07 13.31 -2.07
C PRO A 82 0.30 13.12 -0.57
N SER A 83 1.22 12.23 -0.22
CA SER A 83 1.67 12.02 1.17
C SER A 83 2.21 13.30 1.80
N GLU A 84 2.94 14.11 1.03
CA GLU A 84 3.40 15.44 1.42
C GLU A 84 2.82 16.50 0.49
N ALA A 85 2.07 17.42 1.06
CA ALA A 85 1.50 18.55 0.33
C ALA A 85 2.43 19.75 0.40
N MET A 86 2.89 20.18 -0.76
CA MET A 86 3.69 21.40 -0.92
C MET A 86 2.89 22.45 -1.68
N PHE A 87 2.93 23.68 -1.19
CA PHE A 87 2.24 24.82 -1.77
C PHE A 87 3.22 25.95 -2.06
N TYR A 88 2.86 26.86 -2.94
CA TYR A 88 3.68 28.03 -3.23
C TYR A 88 3.72 28.96 -2.00
N PRO A 89 4.93 29.35 -1.54
CA PRO A 89 5.10 30.26 -0.42
C PRO A 89 4.33 31.57 -0.60
N GLY A 90 3.82 32.12 0.52
CA GLY A 90 3.11 33.39 0.53
C GLY A 90 1.65 33.35 0.07
N MET A 91 1.19 32.27 -0.54
CA MET A 91 -0.22 32.13 -0.92
C MET A 91 -1.13 31.96 0.31
N ARG A 92 -2.34 32.49 0.23
CA ARG A 92 -3.41 32.16 1.19
C ARG A 92 -4.11 30.87 0.80
N VAL A 93 -4.67 30.17 1.78
CA VAL A 93 -5.45 28.93 1.54
C VAL A 93 -6.47 29.15 0.43
N ARG A 94 -7.31 30.21 0.50
CA ARG A 94 -8.29 30.54 -0.54
C ARG A 94 -7.70 30.67 -1.95
N ASP A 95 -6.46 31.17 -2.07
CA ASP A 95 -5.82 31.39 -3.36
C ASP A 95 -5.31 30.06 -3.93
N VAL A 96 -4.83 29.14 -3.07
CA VAL A 96 -4.49 27.76 -3.44
C VAL A 96 -5.71 27.01 -3.94
N LEU A 97 -6.84 27.08 -3.19
CA LEU A 97 -8.08 26.41 -3.58
C LEU A 97 -8.61 26.95 -4.92
N LYS A 98 -8.59 28.28 -5.11
CA LYS A 98 -8.97 28.93 -6.37
C LYS A 98 -8.07 28.50 -7.53
N LEU A 99 -6.75 28.42 -7.31
CA LEU A 99 -5.80 27.94 -8.33
C LEU A 99 -6.11 26.49 -8.71
N SER A 100 -6.31 25.61 -7.71
CA SER A 100 -6.66 24.21 -7.93
C SER A 100 -7.97 24.04 -8.73
N ALA A 101 -9.00 24.83 -8.41
CA ALA A 101 -10.27 24.86 -9.15
C ALA A 101 -10.08 25.37 -10.59
N GLY A 102 -9.29 26.43 -10.76
CA GLY A 102 -8.98 27.03 -12.07
C GLY A 102 -8.30 26.06 -13.05
N LEU A 103 -7.37 25.23 -12.55
CA LEU A 103 -6.71 24.18 -13.35
C LEU A 103 -7.71 23.13 -13.87
N ARG A 104 -8.82 22.94 -13.18
CA ARG A 104 -9.90 22.01 -13.59
C ARG A 104 -11.04 22.68 -14.35
N LYS A 105 -10.94 24.00 -14.59
CA LYS A 105 -11.96 24.82 -15.26
C LYS A 105 -13.36 24.65 -14.61
N SER A 106 -13.43 24.47 -13.29
CA SER A 106 -14.64 24.21 -12.53
C SER A 106 -14.84 25.26 -11.45
N ASP A 107 -16.08 25.70 -11.22
CA ASP A 107 -16.43 26.51 -10.05
C ASP A 107 -16.65 25.60 -8.84
N CYS A 108 -15.64 25.50 -7.99
CA CYS A 108 -15.64 24.65 -6.79
C CYS A 108 -15.92 25.45 -5.51
N ARG A 109 -16.25 26.75 -5.58
CA ARG A 109 -16.30 27.65 -4.43
C ARG A 109 -17.19 27.11 -3.31
N ARG A 110 -18.45 26.76 -3.65
CA ARG A 110 -19.41 26.26 -2.65
C ARG A 110 -18.93 24.98 -1.94
N GLU A 111 -18.36 24.06 -2.70
CA GLU A 111 -17.85 22.81 -2.13
C GLU A 111 -16.57 23.06 -1.30
N ALA A 112 -15.69 23.94 -1.77
CA ALA A 112 -14.49 24.33 -1.03
C ALA A 112 -14.84 24.97 0.32
N ASP A 113 -15.82 25.89 0.35
CA ASP A 113 -16.27 26.55 1.58
C ASP A 113 -16.84 25.53 2.58
N LYS A 114 -17.71 24.60 2.10
CA LYS A 114 -18.26 23.50 2.91
C LYS A 114 -17.14 22.62 3.50
N LEU A 115 -16.16 22.23 2.68
CA LEU A 115 -15.05 21.40 3.13
C LEU A 115 -14.13 22.15 4.12
N CYS A 116 -13.90 23.45 3.90
CA CYS A 116 -13.14 24.28 4.85
C CYS A 116 -13.83 24.36 6.22
N GLU A 117 -15.16 24.52 6.24
CA GLU A 117 -15.92 24.53 7.48
C GLU A 117 -15.81 23.19 8.21
N ARG A 118 -16.06 22.07 7.54
CA ARG A 118 -15.98 20.71 8.11
C ARG A 118 -14.59 20.40 8.66
N LEU A 119 -13.54 20.76 7.93
CA LEU A 119 -12.16 20.51 8.32
C LEU A 119 -11.57 21.60 9.23
N GLN A 120 -12.37 22.59 9.65
CA GLN A 120 -11.95 23.71 10.49
C GLN A 120 -10.70 24.41 9.92
N LEU A 121 -10.72 24.65 8.60
CA LEU A 121 -9.63 25.27 7.86
C LEU A 121 -9.95 26.76 7.59
N GLU A 122 -9.07 27.65 8.04
CA GLU A 122 -9.21 29.10 7.89
C GLU A 122 -8.71 29.56 6.50
N PRO A 123 -9.58 29.96 5.56
CA PRO A 123 -9.17 30.30 4.19
C PRO A 123 -8.33 31.57 4.05
N SER A 124 -8.34 32.43 5.06
CA SER A 124 -7.59 33.71 5.04
C SER A 124 -6.12 33.56 5.42
N ARG A 125 -5.73 32.48 6.10
CA ARG A 125 -4.36 32.24 6.54
C ARG A 125 -3.42 31.91 5.38
N LYS A 126 -2.14 32.28 5.54
CA LYS A 126 -1.11 31.88 4.59
C LYS A 126 -0.70 30.43 4.82
N VAL A 127 -0.38 29.71 3.73
CA VAL A 127 0.02 28.29 3.81
C VAL A 127 1.30 28.07 4.58
N ASP A 128 2.21 29.05 4.59
CA ASP A 128 3.48 28.99 5.32
C ASP A 128 3.29 29.04 6.85
N GLU A 129 2.19 29.65 7.30
CA GLU A 129 1.84 29.79 8.73
C GLU A 129 1.09 28.55 9.26
N LEU A 130 0.78 27.57 8.39
CA LEU A 130 0.03 26.41 8.76
C LEU A 130 0.94 25.30 9.32
N SER A 131 0.44 24.62 10.35
CA SER A 131 1.01 23.36 10.81
C SER A 131 0.97 22.29 9.70
N PHE A 132 1.74 21.22 9.86
CA PHE A 132 1.72 20.09 8.94
C PHE A 132 0.30 19.53 8.72
N GLY A 133 -0.46 19.29 9.80
CA GLY A 133 -1.84 18.82 9.72
C GLY A 133 -2.77 19.80 8.99
N ASN A 134 -2.62 21.12 9.21
CA ASN A 134 -3.44 22.10 8.49
C ASN A 134 -3.06 22.19 7.00
N ARG A 135 -1.79 22.02 6.61
CA ARG A 135 -1.41 21.87 5.20
C ARG A 135 -2.04 20.63 4.57
N LYS A 136 -2.11 19.52 5.32
CA LYS A 136 -2.85 18.32 4.88
C LYS A 136 -4.32 18.62 4.60
N LYS A 137 -4.99 19.37 5.48
CA LYS A 137 -6.40 19.80 5.26
C LYS A 137 -6.57 20.60 3.96
N VAL A 138 -5.61 21.48 3.63
CA VAL A 138 -5.64 22.20 2.32
C VAL A 138 -5.55 21.21 1.16
N ALA A 139 -4.67 20.20 1.24
CA ALA A 139 -4.55 19.18 0.19
C ALA A 139 -5.82 18.34 0.06
N ILE A 140 -6.47 18.00 1.17
CA ILE A 140 -7.77 17.31 1.19
C ILE A 140 -8.83 18.14 0.43
N VAL A 141 -8.95 19.43 0.75
CA VAL A 141 -9.91 20.30 0.05
C VAL A 141 -9.58 20.39 -1.45
N CYS A 142 -8.31 20.55 -1.82
CA CYS A 142 -7.90 20.57 -3.23
C CYS A 142 -8.25 19.27 -3.98
N ALA A 143 -8.14 18.12 -3.31
CA ALA A 143 -8.46 16.82 -3.89
C ALA A 143 -9.97 16.59 -4.06
N LEU A 144 -10.80 17.15 -3.15
CA LEU A 144 -12.24 16.86 -3.06
C LEU A 144 -13.16 17.93 -3.67
N GLN A 145 -12.74 19.22 -3.71
CA GLN A 145 -13.62 20.34 -4.04
C GLN A 145 -14.28 20.28 -5.42
N HIS A 146 -13.67 19.60 -6.39
CA HIS A 146 -14.21 19.45 -7.75
C HIS A 146 -15.07 18.19 -7.92
N ARG A 147 -15.39 17.48 -6.82
CA ARG A 147 -16.24 16.29 -6.78
C ARG A 147 -15.80 15.21 -7.79
N PRO A 148 -14.55 14.72 -7.72
CA PRO A 148 -14.01 13.77 -8.68
C PRO A 148 -14.72 12.41 -8.65
N ASP A 149 -14.70 11.69 -9.78
CA ASP A 149 -15.18 10.32 -9.90
C ASP A 149 -14.22 9.32 -9.25
N LEU A 150 -12.92 9.65 -9.15
CA LEU A 150 -11.87 8.85 -8.53
C LEU A 150 -11.06 9.71 -7.56
N LEU A 151 -10.86 9.19 -6.36
CA LEU A 151 -9.98 9.76 -5.33
C LEU A 151 -8.77 8.84 -5.16
N ILE A 152 -7.56 9.35 -5.40
CA ILE A 152 -6.30 8.67 -5.13
C ILE A 152 -5.59 9.40 -4.00
N LEU A 153 -5.44 8.71 -2.86
CA LEU A 153 -5.02 9.30 -1.60
C LEU A 153 -3.78 8.57 -1.08
N ASP A 154 -2.65 9.28 -1.00
CA ASP A 154 -1.37 8.72 -0.56
C ASP A 154 -1.10 9.09 0.90
N GLU A 155 -1.34 8.14 1.83
CA GLU A 155 -1.20 8.29 3.28
C GLU A 155 -1.88 9.57 3.83
N PRO A 156 -3.19 9.72 3.60
CA PRO A 156 -3.87 11.00 3.81
C PRO A 156 -4.02 11.39 5.28
N THR A 157 -4.01 10.43 6.20
CA THR A 157 -4.30 10.64 7.63
C THR A 157 -3.08 11.03 8.45
N SER A 158 -1.87 10.82 7.91
CA SER A 158 -0.64 11.14 8.63
C SER A 158 -0.60 12.62 9.02
N GLY A 159 -0.43 12.90 10.35
CA GLY A 159 -0.39 14.26 10.89
C GLY A 159 -1.74 14.93 11.12
N LEU A 160 -2.86 14.23 10.90
CA LEU A 160 -4.19 14.64 11.35
C LEU A 160 -4.44 14.11 12.77
N ASP A 161 -5.10 14.92 13.60
CA ASP A 161 -5.59 14.44 14.89
C ASP A 161 -6.76 13.46 14.71
N PRO A 162 -7.06 12.61 15.72
CA PRO A 162 -8.08 11.56 15.59
C PRO A 162 -9.48 12.06 15.21
N LEU A 163 -9.89 13.26 15.64
CA LEU A 163 -11.18 13.84 15.28
C LEU A 163 -11.22 14.21 13.81
N MET A 164 -10.14 14.81 13.30
CA MET A 164 -10.03 15.17 11.88
C MET A 164 -9.87 13.95 10.99
N GLN A 165 -9.21 12.88 11.45
CA GLN A 165 -9.18 11.61 10.72
C GLN A 165 -10.60 11.05 10.54
N ARG A 166 -11.40 11.04 11.61
CA ARG A 166 -12.79 10.58 11.56
C ARG A 166 -13.61 11.43 10.58
N GLU A 167 -13.57 12.77 10.70
CA GLU A 167 -14.27 13.67 9.80
C GLU A 167 -13.86 13.47 8.33
N PHE A 168 -12.57 13.24 8.09
CA PHE A 168 -12.06 12.95 6.75
C PHE A 168 -12.64 11.65 6.18
N PHE A 169 -12.68 10.56 6.95
CA PHE A 169 -13.29 9.31 6.50
C PHE A 169 -14.81 9.42 6.34
N ASP A 170 -15.48 10.21 7.16
CA ASP A 170 -16.91 10.49 6.99
C ASP A 170 -17.16 11.21 5.65
N ILE A 171 -16.34 12.21 5.29
CA ILE A 171 -16.38 12.87 3.99
C ILE A 171 -16.15 11.88 2.85
N LEU A 172 -15.14 11.02 2.94
CA LEU A 172 -14.85 10.01 1.91
C LEU A 172 -16.00 9.01 1.77
N GLY A 173 -16.58 8.57 2.88
CA GLY A 173 -17.74 7.68 2.87
C GLY A 173 -18.97 8.30 2.20
N GLU A 174 -19.23 9.59 2.43
CA GLU A 174 -20.29 10.34 1.73
C GLU A 174 -20.02 10.36 0.22
N ARG A 175 -18.80 10.68 -0.19
CA ARG A 175 -18.41 10.73 -1.61
C ARG A 175 -18.51 9.36 -2.28
N ASN A 176 -18.09 8.29 -1.57
CA ASN A 176 -18.19 6.93 -2.07
C ASN A 176 -19.65 6.48 -2.24
N LYS A 177 -20.54 6.81 -1.30
CA LYS A 177 -21.98 6.57 -1.42
C LYS A 177 -22.63 7.33 -2.60
N GLU A 178 -22.05 8.45 -3.00
CA GLU A 178 -22.46 9.22 -4.20
C GLU A 178 -21.89 8.60 -5.49
N GLY A 179 -21.12 7.52 -5.41
CA GLY A 179 -20.58 6.78 -6.54
C GLY A 179 -19.11 7.02 -6.84
N ALA A 180 -18.40 7.86 -6.09
CA ALA A 180 -16.99 8.07 -6.28
C ALA A 180 -16.18 6.83 -5.87
N THR A 181 -15.19 6.46 -6.66
CA THR A 181 -14.21 5.42 -6.33
C THR A 181 -13.13 6.02 -5.43
N VAL A 182 -12.72 5.29 -4.39
CA VAL A 182 -11.64 5.71 -3.48
C VAL A 182 -10.52 4.70 -3.51
N PHE A 183 -9.32 5.14 -3.87
CA PHE A 183 -8.07 4.38 -3.79
C PHE A 183 -7.22 4.98 -2.67
N LEU A 184 -7.15 4.30 -1.54
CA LEU A 184 -6.49 4.75 -0.32
C LEU A 184 -5.21 3.98 -0.08
N SER A 185 -4.05 4.64 -0.10
CA SER A 185 -2.83 4.02 0.41
C SER A 185 -2.65 4.32 1.90
N SER A 186 -2.31 3.29 2.65
CA SER A 186 -2.01 3.42 4.08
C SER A 186 -0.98 2.37 4.52
N HIS A 187 -0.28 2.65 5.60
CA HIS A 187 0.49 1.66 6.35
C HIS A 187 -0.24 1.26 7.65
N VAL A 188 -1.44 1.82 7.91
CA VAL A 188 -2.26 1.56 9.10
C VAL A 188 -3.40 0.62 8.73
N LEU A 189 -3.32 -0.63 9.19
CA LEU A 189 -4.30 -1.68 8.85
C LEU A 189 -5.71 -1.33 9.31
N SER A 190 -5.85 -0.75 10.50
CA SER A 190 -7.17 -0.41 11.07
C SER A 190 -7.94 0.63 10.26
N GLU A 191 -7.25 1.52 9.53
CA GLU A 191 -7.90 2.46 8.60
C GLU A 191 -8.54 1.72 7.43
N ILE A 192 -7.82 0.75 6.89
CA ILE A 192 -8.29 -0.06 5.77
C ILE A 192 -9.43 -0.97 6.20
N GLN A 193 -9.30 -1.64 7.35
CA GLN A 193 -10.33 -2.52 7.89
C GLN A 193 -11.67 -1.83 8.13
N ARG A 194 -11.63 -0.56 8.57
CA ARG A 194 -12.85 0.20 8.87
C ARG A 194 -13.53 0.80 7.65
N ASN A 195 -12.76 1.09 6.60
CA ASN A 195 -13.26 1.95 5.52
C ASN A 195 -13.27 1.26 4.14
N CYS A 196 -12.46 0.22 3.93
CA CYS A 196 -12.32 -0.41 2.62
C CYS A 196 -13.08 -1.73 2.54
N SER A 197 -13.63 -2.04 1.36
CA SER A 197 -14.26 -3.34 1.08
C SER A 197 -13.25 -4.40 0.66
N ARG A 198 -12.26 -4.00 -0.14
CA ARG A 198 -11.14 -4.83 -0.60
C ARG A 198 -9.84 -4.09 -0.41
N ALA A 199 -8.75 -4.86 -0.35
CA ALA A 199 -7.43 -4.28 -0.28
C ALA A 199 -6.39 -5.14 -1.03
N ALA A 200 -5.32 -4.50 -1.49
CA ALA A 200 -4.12 -5.18 -1.95
C ALA A 200 -2.95 -4.87 -1.02
N ILE A 201 -2.18 -5.90 -0.72
CA ILE A 201 -0.95 -5.80 0.07
C ILE A 201 0.22 -5.75 -0.91
N ILE A 202 0.99 -4.66 -0.86
CA ILE A 202 2.20 -4.48 -1.66
C ILE A 202 3.45 -4.63 -0.81
N ARG A 203 4.38 -5.41 -1.31
CA ARG A 203 5.72 -5.57 -0.74
C ARG A 203 6.74 -5.60 -1.84
N GLU A 204 7.87 -4.93 -1.61
CA GLU A 204 8.98 -4.98 -2.54
C GLU A 204 8.60 -4.73 -4.00
N GLY A 205 7.64 -3.83 -4.21
CA GLY A 205 7.14 -3.47 -5.54
C GLY A 205 6.21 -4.50 -6.18
N ARG A 206 5.76 -5.54 -5.46
CA ARG A 206 4.84 -6.57 -5.95
C ARG A 206 3.60 -6.66 -5.07
N ILE A 207 2.45 -6.96 -5.66
CA ILE A 207 1.27 -7.34 -4.91
C ILE A 207 1.47 -8.77 -4.43
N ILE A 208 1.37 -8.98 -3.11
CA ILE A 208 1.50 -10.29 -2.47
C ILE A 208 0.15 -10.89 -2.09
N ALA A 209 -0.86 -10.06 -1.88
CA ALA A 209 -2.24 -10.48 -1.66
C ALA A 209 -3.20 -9.40 -2.15
N CYS A 210 -4.38 -9.79 -2.64
CA CYS A 210 -5.46 -8.87 -3.03
C CYS A 210 -6.79 -9.59 -2.85
N ASP A 211 -7.57 -9.19 -1.86
CA ASP A 211 -8.86 -9.81 -1.54
C ASP A 211 -9.78 -8.83 -0.78
N SER A 212 -10.97 -9.30 -0.40
CA SER A 212 -11.83 -8.60 0.56
C SER A 212 -11.09 -8.40 1.89
N VAL A 213 -11.35 -7.26 2.53
CA VAL A 213 -10.75 -6.95 3.84
C VAL A 213 -11.09 -8.03 4.86
N ASP A 214 -12.30 -8.57 4.81
CA ASP A 214 -12.72 -9.68 5.68
C ASP A 214 -11.90 -10.96 5.44
N ALA A 215 -11.58 -11.29 4.18
CA ALA A 215 -10.75 -12.46 3.86
C ALA A 215 -9.31 -12.26 4.33
N LEU A 216 -8.74 -11.08 4.05
CA LEU A 216 -7.39 -10.72 4.52
C LEU A 216 -7.29 -10.69 6.05
N SER A 217 -8.41 -10.41 6.75
CA SER A 217 -8.47 -10.38 8.21
C SER A 217 -8.76 -11.74 8.84
N ARG A 218 -9.41 -12.68 8.12
CA ARG A 218 -9.74 -14.03 8.65
C ARG A 218 -8.51 -14.91 8.84
N ASP A 219 -7.49 -14.73 8.02
CA ASP A 219 -6.18 -15.34 8.24
C ASP A 219 -5.38 -14.60 9.32
N SER A 220 -5.99 -13.61 9.98
CA SER A 220 -5.30 -12.74 10.90
C SER A 220 -5.00 -13.46 12.21
N THR A 221 -3.77 -13.76 12.39
CA THR A 221 -3.08 -14.00 13.64
C THR A 221 -3.46 -12.90 14.63
N LYS A 222 -3.74 -13.25 15.90
CA LYS A 222 -3.95 -12.27 16.98
C LYS A 222 -2.67 -12.13 17.77
N ARG A 223 -2.32 -10.90 18.16
CA ARG A 223 -1.29 -10.67 19.18
C ARG A 223 -1.92 -10.93 20.54
N VAL A 224 -1.37 -11.88 21.26
CA VAL A 224 -1.79 -12.25 22.61
C VAL A 224 -0.66 -11.91 23.57
N THR A 225 -0.97 -11.10 24.57
CA THR A 225 -0.04 -10.78 25.66
C THR A 225 -0.69 -11.20 26.96
N VAL A 226 -0.06 -12.09 27.69
CA VAL A 226 -0.55 -12.61 28.97
C VAL A 226 0.47 -12.39 30.06
N HIS A 227 0.02 -11.84 31.18
CA HIS A 227 0.79 -11.73 32.40
C HIS A 227 0.45 -12.90 33.32
N GLY A 228 1.45 -13.73 33.66
CA GLY A 228 1.27 -14.90 34.51
C GLY A 228 1.93 -16.15 33.94
N HIS A 229 1.55 -17.30 34.52
CA HIS A 229 2.08 -18.59 34.09
C HIS A 229 0.97 -19.39 33.40
N VAL A 230 1.14 -19.67 32.11
CA VAL A 230 0.15 -20.40 31.29
C VAL A 230 0.78 -21.58 30.59
N PRO A 231 0.13 -22.75 30.62
CA PRO A 231 0.59 -23.92 29.88
C PRO A 231 0.26 -23.72 28.39
N LEU A 232 1.24 -23.32 27.60
CA LEU A 232 1.12 -23.14 26.14
C LEU A 232 1.60 -24.38 25.38
N GLU A 233 2.04 -25.43 26.09
CA GLU A 233 2.53 -26.67 25.50
C GLU A 233 1.38 -27.41 24.78
N GLY A 234 1.60 -27.78 23.51
CA GLY A 234 0.59 -28.48 22.69
C GLY A 234 -0.46 -27.57 22.04
N LEU A 235 -0.39 -26.24 22.19
CA LEU A 235 -1.18 -25.31 21.41
C LEU A 235 -0.54 -25.08 20.03
N GLU A 236 -1.20 -25.58 18.99
CA GLU A 236 -0.84 -25.29 17.61
C GLU A 236 -1.20 -23.87 17.22
N GLY A 237 -0.43 -23.23 16.34
CA GLY A 237 -0.70 -21.90 15.83
C GLY A 237 -0.07 -20.76 16.63
N ILE A 238 0.81 -21.05 17.60
CA ILE A 238 1.65 -20.05 18.29
C ILE A 238 2.89 -19.77 17.46
N ARG A 239 3.18 -18.47 17.23
CA ARG A 239 4.37 -17.96 16.55
C ARG A 239 4.93 -16.74 17.26
N ASP A 240 6.18 -16.39 16.99
CA ASP A 240 6.86 -15.20 17.53
C ASP A 240 6.64 -15.03 19.04
N ARG A 241 6.89 -16.13 19.78
CA ARG A 241 6.78 -16.14 21.23
C ARG A 241 7.96 -15.41 21.87
N GLN A 242 7.63 -14.46 22.72
CA GLN A 242 8.56 -13.68 23.53
C GLN A 242 8.19 -13.82 24.99
N ASP A 243 9.14 -14.25 25.80
CA ASP A 243 8.98 -14.40 27.24
C ASP A 243 9.85 -13.34 27.95
N ALA A 244 9.24 -12.45 28.71
CA ALA A 244 9.93 -11.41 29.50
C ALA A 244 9.22 -11.15 30.81
N ASP A 245 9.95 -11.27 31.92
CA ASP A 245 9.53 -10.86 33.29
C ASP A 245 8.08 -11.27 33.68
N GLY A 246 7.74 -12.53 33.45
CA GLY A 246 6.39 -13.03 33.78
C GLY A 246 5.29 -12.61 32.79
N THR A 247 5.68 -12.02 31.67
CA THR A 247 4.81 -11.70 30.55
C THR A 247 5.17 -12.57 29.36
N VAL A 248 4.19 -13.21 28.75
CA VAL A 248 4.33 -13.97 27.51
C VAL A 248 3.54 -13.28 26.40
N SER A 249 4.23 -12.91 25.33
CA SER A 249 3.61 -12.33 24.14
C SER A 249 3.84 -13.25 22.95
N PHE A 250 2.81 -13.48 22.14
CA PHE A 250 2.91 -14.34 20.95
C PHE A 250 1.84 -14.01 19.93
N LEU A 251 2.09 -14.42 18.70
CA LEU A 251 1.08 -14.45 17.64
C LEU A 251 0.34 -15.78 17.67
N TYR A 252 -1.00 -15.72 17.56
CA TYR A 252 -1.84 -16.90 17.62
C TYR A 252 -2.80 -16.96 16.43
N SER A 253 -2.73 -18.04 15.66
CA SER A 253 -3.60 -18.31 14.49
C SER A 253 -4.48 -19.55 14.66
N GLY A 254 -4.54 -20.11 15.88
CA GLY A 254 -5.31 -21.31 16.19
C GLY A 254 -6.75 -21.03 16.65
N ASP A 255 -7.42 -22.11 17.13
CA ASP A 255 -8.75 -22.03 17.70
C ASP A 255 -8.74 -21.27 19.05
N MET A 256 -9.43 -20.13 19.09
CA MET A 256 -9.51 -19.27 20.25
C MET A 256 -10.08 -20.01 21.50
N ASN A 257 -10.96 -20.98 21.32
CA ASN A 257 -11.49 -21.75 22.45
C ASN A 257 -10.42 -22.65 23.08
N ARG A 258 -9.47 -23.18 22.30
CA ARG A 258 -8.33 -23.93 22.84
C ARG A 258 -7.40 -23.02 23.63
N LEU A 259 -7.16 -21.81 23.13
CA LEU A 259 -6.36 -20.80 23.81
C LEU A 259 -6.99 -20.40 25.15
N LEU A 260 -8.29 -20.11 25.16
CA LEU A 260 -9.03 -19.74 26.40
C LEU A 260 -9.03 -20.86 27.44
N ARG A 261 -9.09 -22.14 27.03
CA ARG A 261 -8.97 -23.27 27.95
C ARG A 261 -7.58 -23.35 28.58
N ALA A 262 -6.52 -23.17 27.77
CA ALA A 262 -5.16 -23.15 28.30
C ALA A 262 -4.95 -22.01 29.32
N PHE A 263 -5.61 -20.87 29.13
CA PHE A 263 -5.57 -19.78 30.10
C PHE A 263 -6.36 -20.10 31.38
N ALA A 264 -7.47 -20.82 31.24
CA ALA A 264 -8.25 -21.27 32.42
C ALA A 264 -7.49 -22.28 33.30
N ASP A 265 -6.61 -23.07 32.72
CA ASP A 265 -5.75 -24.02 33.40
C ASP A 265 -4.46 -23.38 33.99
N GLY A 266 -4.23 -22.11 33.71
CA GLY A 266 -3.08 -21.33 34.16
C GLY A 266 -3.39 -20.29 35.24
N GLN A 267 -2.36 -19.54 35.62
CA GLN A 267 -2.50 -18.38 36.50
C GLN A 267 -2.33 -17.10 35.63
N VAL A 268 -3.45 -16.49 35.25
CA VAL A 268 -3.50 -15.27 34.45
C VAL A 268 -3.86 -14.10 35.36
N SER A 269 -2.98 -13.09 35.41
CA SER A 269 -3.24 -11.84 36.12
C SER A 269 -3.77 -10.74 35.19
N ASP A 270 -3.35 -10.76 33.93
CA ASP A 270 -3.84 -9.85 32.88
C ASP A 270 -3.73 -10.50 31.51
N LEU A 271 -4.66 -10.17 30.62
CA LEU A 271 -4.74 -10.71 29.25
C LEU A 271 -5.14 -9.61 28.29
N THR A 272 -4.30 -9.39 27.30
CA THR A 272 -4.61 -8.53 26.15
C THR A 272 -4.61 -9.35 24.88
N VAL A 273 -5.69 -9.26 24.11
CA VAL A 273 -5.80 -9.80 22.74
C VAL A 273 -6.07 -8.63 21.82
N SER A 274 -5.12 -8.37 20.92
CA SER A 274 -5.19 -7.27 19.98
C SER A 274 -5.02 -7.74 18.54
N GLU A 275 -5.41 -6.91 17.59
CA GLU A 275 -5.01 -7.09 16.21
C GLU A 275 -3.48 -6.99 16.13
N PRO A 276 -2.83 -7.86 15.34
CA PRO A 276 -1.41 -7.74 15.09
C PRO A 276 -1.11 -6.41 14.39
N ASP A 277 0.08 -5.89 14.58
CA ASP A 277 0.51 -4.76 13.78
C ASP A 277 0.76 -5.18 12.30
N LEU A 278 0.94 -4.19 11.45
CA LEU A 278 1.10 -4.45 10.02
C LEU A 278 2.36 -5.28 9.71
N GLU A 279 3.41 -5.13 10.51
CA GLU A 279 4.66 -5.88 10.37
C GLU A 279 4.43 -7.35 10.69
N GLU A 280 3.62 -7.64 11.69
CA GLU A 280 3.24 -9.00 12.09
C GLU A 280 2.35 -9.70 11.05
N VAL A 281 1.38 -8.99 10.48
CA VAL A 281 0.57 -9.49 9.35
C VAL A 281 1.45 -9.72 8.13
N PHE A 282 2.39 -8.81 7.87
CA PHE A 282 3.35 -8.98 6.79
C PHE A 282 4.25 -10.20 7.01
N LEU A 283 4.75 -10.43 8.22
CA LEU A 283 5.57 -11.61 8.53
C LEU A 283 4.85 -12.91 8.14
N HIS A 284 3.55 -13.01 8.40
CA HIS A 284 2.75 -14.17 8.01
C HIS A 284 2.73 -14.41 6.48
N TYR A 285 2.49 -13.35 5.70
CA TYR A 285 2.57 -13.45 4.23
C TYR A 285 4.00 -13.64 3.71
N TYR A 286 5.02 -13.33 4.52
CA TYR A 286 6.42 -13.58 4.19
C TYR A 286 6.78 -15.05 4.27
N GLU A 287 6.41 -15.71 5.36
CA GLU A 287 6.74 -17.11 5.62
C GLU A 287 6.01 -18.05 4.65
N THR A 288 4.74 -17.75 4.33
CA THR A 288 3.96 -18.54 3.37
C THR A 288 4.47 -18.41 1.93
N ALA A 289 4.99 -17.24 1.53
CA ALA A 289 5.54 -17.02 0.21
C ALA A 289 6.94 -17.63 0.02
N ASP A 290 7.77 -17.69 1.06
CA ASP A 290 9.08 -18.34 1.01
C ASP A 290 8.95 -19.85 1.12
N GLY A 291 8.05 -20.39 1.94
CA GLY A 291 7.75 -21.83 1.99
C GLY A 291 7.25 -22.43 0.67
N SER A 292 6.59 -21.62 -0.16
CA SER A 292 6.18 -22.03 -1.51
C SER A 292 7.34 -22.04 -2.52
N ARG A 293 8.43 -21.31 -2.26
CA ARG A 293 9.63 -21.31 -3.13
C ARG A 293 10.59 -22.46 -2.83
N GLU A 294 10.71 -22.88 -1.59
CA GLU A 294 11.53 -24.06 -1.24
C GLU A 294 10.89 -25.36 -1.72
N ALA A 295 9.56 -25.49 -1.70
CA ALA A 295 8.87 -26.68 -2.20
C ALA A 295 8.99 -26.89 -3.73
N VAL A 296 9.28 -25.84 -4.50
CA VAL A 296 9.47 -25.91 -5.97
C VAL A 296 10.94 -26.23 -6.33
N SER A 297 11.91 -25.96 -5.42
CA SER A 297 13.33 -26.22 -5.68
C SER A 297 13.77 -27.66 -5.34
N GLU A 298 13.04 -28.37 -4.49
CA GLU A 298 13.32 -29.77 -4.15
C GLU A 298 12.71 -30.80 -5.11
N GLY A 299 11.82 -30.41 -6.01
CA GLY A 299 11.15 -31.32 -6.96
C GLY A 299 11.88 -31.62 -8.28
N SER A 300 13.08 -31.05 -8.54
CA SER A 300 13.78 -31.20 -9.83
C SER A 300 15.14 -31.90 -9.76
N GLY A 301 15.37 -32.73 -8.76
CA GLY A 301 16.65 -33.41 -8.57
C GLY A 301 16.53 -34.89 -8.27
N SER A 302 16.07 -35.72 -9.24
CA SER A 302 16.50 -37.14 -9.28
C SER A 302 15.92 -37.85 -10.51
N GLN A 303 16.71 -37.95 -11.56
CA GLN A 303 16.80 -39.12 -12.46
C GLN A 303 18.01 -38.93 -13.38
N THR A 304 19.15 -39.51 -12.99
CA THR A 304 20.21 -39.89 -13.90
C THR A 304 20.52 -41.36 -13.71
N GLY A 305 20.01 -42.16 -14.62
CA GLY A 305 20.44 -43.51 -14.86
C GLY A 305 21.74 -43.51 -15.70
N SER A 306 22.66 -44.29 -15.26
CA SER A 306 23.96 -44.64 -15.84
C SER A 306 23.88 -45.17 -17.28
N THR A 307 24.90 -44.88 -18.11
CA THR A 307 25.85 -45.87 -18.72
C THR A 307 26.63 -45.29 -19.89
N GLY A 308 27.94 -45.59 -19.96
CA GLY A 308 28.65 -45.89 -21.22
C GLY A 308 29.74 -44.94 -21.66
N GLU A 309 30.96 -45.24 -21.23
CA GLU A 309 32.27 -45.27 -21.88
C GLU A 309 32.59 -44.57 -23.21
N SER A 310 33.76 -43.96 -23.17
CA SER A 310 34.92 -44.01 -24.11
C SER A 310 35.02 -42.94 -25.21
N GLY A 311 36.22 -42.29 -25.21
CA GLY A 311 36.87 -41.94 -26.48
C GLY A 311 37.56 -40.57 -26.60
N PHE A 312 38.82 -40.51 -26.22
CA PHE A 312 39.94 -39.75 -26.81
C PHE A 312 39.69 -38.61 -27.79
N GLY A 313 40.41 -37.48 -27.61
CA GLY A 313 40.74 -36.54 -28.65
C GLY A 313 41.34 -35.20 -28.18
N LYS A 314 42.64 -35.12 -28.22
CA LYS A 314 43.54 -33.98 -27.91
C LYS A 314 43.46 -32.86 -28.98
N THR A 315 44.00 -31.70 -28.54
CA THR A 315 44.68 -30.63 -29.29
C THR A 315 43.74 -29.47 -29.73
N ALA A 316 44.11 -28.21 -29.68
CA ALA A 316 45.30 -27.44 -29.34
C ALA A 316 44.91 -25.95 -29.37
N SER A 317 45.59 -25.21 -28.54
CA SER A 317 45.78 -23.76 -28.50
C SER A 317 45.80 -23.03 -29.83
N VAL A 318 45.27 -21.79 -29.89
CA VAL A 318 45.97 -20.62 -30.48
C VAL A 318 45.51 -19.32 -29.81
N GLN A 319 46.47 -18.64 -29.19
CA GLN A 319 46.50 -17.23 -28.82
C GLN A 319 46.72 -16.36 -30.07
N LYS A 320 46.15 -15.13 -30.05
CA LYS A 320 46.71 -13.87 -30.60
C LYS A 320 45.68 -12.80 -30.30
N ASP A 321 45.90 -11.87 -29.49
CA ASP A 321 46.75 -10.70 -29.28
C ASP A 321 46.62 -9.58 -30.32
N CYS A 322 46.56 -8.36 -29.80
CA CYS A 322 46.74 -7.04 -30.42
C CYS A 322 45.57 -6.46 -31.28
N GLY A 323 45.17 -5.23 -31.08
CA GLY A 323 45.85 -4.00 -31.04
C GLY A 323 44.96 -2.81 -30.72
N LYS A 324 45.58 -1.86 -30.11
CA LYS A 324 45.20 -0.48 -29.80
C LYS A 324 45.03 0.38 -31.07
N ASP A 325 44.43 1.52 -30.78
CA ASP A 325 44.48 2.84 -31.43
C ASP A 325 43.10 3.21 -31.97
N GLY A 326 42.52 4.37 -31.73
CA GLY A 326 43.00 5.67 -31.33
C GLY A 326 42.03 6.69 -31.88
N GLU A 327 41.78 7.73 -31.12
CA GLU A 327 41.45 9.11 -31.48
C GLU A 327 40.20 9.52 -32.28
N GLU A 328 39.47 10.45 -31.58
CA GLU A 328 38.94 11.75 -32.04
C GLU A 328 37.87 11.81 -33.14
N LEU A 329 36.70 12.21 -32.72
CA LEU A 329 36.13 13.58 -32.98
C LEU A 329 34.80 13.70 -32.21
#